data_3d8c7f354edcfe79e189d46ba36ad413
#
_entry.id   3d8c7f354edcfe79e189d46ba36ad413
#
_cell.length_a   1.000
_cell.length_b   1.000
_cell.length_c   1.000
_cell.angle_alpha   90.00
_cell.angle_beta   90.00
_cell.angle_gamma   90.00
#
_symmetry.space_group_name_H-M   'P 1'
#
loop_
_entity.id
_entity.type
_entity.pdbx_description
1 polymer ?
#
loop_
_entity_poly.entity_id
_entity_poly.type
_entity_poly.pdbx_seq_one_letter_code
_entity_poly.pdbx_strand_id
1 'polypeptide(L)'
;MEKLSDITRFREHQNIILQGFDPVSAGGFTQVPNCLLNQANLSFAAKVVYAKLLSYAWHNNRVFPGQETMANELGTSQPTITRAIQELEDNGWLEIQRRGQGKTNVYVLKYVVGEGRRG
;
A
#
# COMPACT_ATOMS: atom_id res chain seq x y z
N MET A 1 -12.99 -2.50 25.20
CA MET A 1 -12.71 -3.72 24.71
C MET A 1 -13.91 -4.52 24.40
N GLU A 2 -13.91 -5.12 23.30
CA GLU A 2 -15.00 -5.89 22.92
C GLU A 2 -15.11 -7.15 23.65
N LYS A 3 -16.26 -7.51 24.08
CA LYS A 3 -16.41 -8.70 24.80
C LYS A 3 -16.86 -9.73 23.83
N LEU A 4 -16.73 -10.97 24.16
CA LEU A 4 -17.13 -12.04 23.33
C LEU A 4 -18.59 -11.90 22.95
N SER A 5 -19.42 -11.45 23.86
CA SER A 5 -20.82 -11.32 23.59
C SER A 5 -21.04 -10.25 22.53
N ASP A 6 -20.17 -9.25 22.44
CA ASP A 6 -20.35 -8.21 21.47
C ASP A 6 -19.96 -8.77 20.11
N ILE A 7 -19.01 -9.67 20.06
CA ILE A 7 -18.59 -10.26 18.84
C ILE A 7 -19.68 -11.14 18.31
N THR A 8 -20.40 -11.83 19.17
CA THR A 8 -21.43 -12.73 18.71
C THR A 8 -22.64 -11.99 18.21
N ARG A 9 -22.67 -10.66 18.37
CA ARG A 9 -23.82 -9.95 17.85
C ARG A 9 -23.64 -9.75 16.35
N PHE A 10 -22.48 -10.06 15.77
CA PHE A 10 -22.26 -9.90 14.38
C PHE A 10 -23.02 -11.02 13.71
N ARG A 11 -23.34 -10.88 12.47
CA ARG A 11 -24.08 -11.87 11.78
C ARG A 11 -23.34 -13.15 11.71
N GLU A 12 -24.06 -14.22 11.71
CA GLU A 12 -23.47 -15.52 11.70
C GLU A 12 -22.52 -15.78 10.58
N HIS A 13 -22.69 -15.13 9.43
CA HIS A 13 -21.81 -15.39 8.32
C HIS A 13 -20.54 -14.56 8.38
N GLN A 14 -20.37 -13.74 9.40
CA GLN A 14 -19.16 -12.97 9.53
C GLN A 14 -18.18 -13.79 10.33
N ASN A 15 -17.02 -14.09 9.74
CA ASN A 15 -16.04 -14.88 10.43
C ASN A 15 -14.65 -14.24 10.49
N ILE A 16 -14.55 -12.91 10.27
CA ILE A 16 -13.30 -12.21 10.45
C ILE A 16 -13.54 -11.18 11.54
N ILE A 17 -12.76 -11.23 12.58
CA ILE A 17 -12.92 -10.37 13.73
C ILE A 17 -11.62 -9.68 14.04
N LEU A 18 -11.64 -8.37 14.22
CA LEU A 18 -10.48 -7.64 14.66
C LEU A 18 -10.48 -7.65 16.17
N GLN A 19 -9.42 -8.13 16.76
CA GLN A 19 -9.34 -8.20 18.18
C GLN A 19 -7.94 -7.83 18.64
N GLY A 20 -7.83 -7.08 19.70
CA GLY A 20 -6.54 -6.73 20.26
C GLY A 20 -5.71 -5.82 19.40
N PHE A 21 -6.36 -5.04 18.53
CA PHE A 21 -5.65 -4.21 17.62
C PHE A 21 -5.37 -2.83 18.21
N ASP A 22 -4.12 -2.48 18.33
CA ASP A 22 -3.72 -1.19 18.84
C ASP A 22 -2.79 -0.55 17.84
N PRO A 23 -3.28 0.30 16.97
CA PRO A 23 -2.44 0.87 15.93
C PRO A 23 -1.31 1.72 16.47
N VAL A 24 -1.49 2.35 17.59
CA VAL A 24 -0.47 3.23 18.13
C VAL A 24 0.77 2.43 18.53
N SER A 25 0.62 1.40 19.33
CA SER A 25 1.76 0.64 19.77
C SER A 25 2.30 -0.26 18.68
N ALA A 26 1.50 -0.53 17.65
CA ALA A 26 1.95 -1.38 16.56
C ALA A 26 2.53 -0.58 15.40
N GLY A 27 2.81 0.69 15.58
CA GLY A 27 3.40 1.48 14.51
C GLY A 27 2.41 2.11 13.56
N GLY A 28 1.16 2.14 13.96
CA GLY A 28 0.12 2.74 13.14
C GLY A 28 -0.38 1.80 12.07
N PHE A 29 -1.13 2.32 11.14
CA PHE A 29 -1.61 1.51 10.06
C PHE A 29 -1.72 2.39 8.83
N THR A 30 -1.82 1.79 7.66
CA THR A 30 -1.92 2.48 6.41
C THR A 30 -3.24 2.13 5.77
N GLN A 31 -3.99 3.13 5.31
CA GLN A 31 -5.23 2.88 4.62
C GLN A 31 -4.90 2.56 3.17
N VAL A 32 -5.38 1.46 2.69
CA VAL A 32 -5.10 1.00 1.34
C VAL A 32 -6.40 1.02 0.55
N PRO A 33 -6.42 1.63 -0.63
CA PRO A 33 -7.65 1.70 -1.41
C PRO A 33 -8.15 0.32 -1.82
N ASN A 34 -9.44 0.10 -1.66
CA ASN A 34 -10.00 -1.17 -2.05
C ASN A 34 -9.85 -1.41 -3.55
N CYS A 35 -9.87 -0.35 -4.37
CA CYS A 35 -9.71 -0.53 -5.80
C CYS A 35 -8.33 -1.09 -6.14
N LEU A 36 -7.33 -0.83 -5.31
CA LEU A 36 -6.02 -1.39 -5.52
C LEU A 36 -6.04 -2.87 -5.16
N LEU A 37 -6.61 -3.19 -4.01
CA LEU A 37 -6.65 -4.56 -3.53
C LEU A 37 -7.39 -5.47 -4.49
N ASN A 38 -8.41 -4.94 -5.12
CA ASN A 38 -9.25 -5.72 -6.00
C ASN A 38 -8.79 -5.73 -7.45
N GLN A 39 -7.60 -5.21 -7.71
CA GLN A 39 -7.12 -5.15 -9.07
C GLN A 39 -6.47 -6.48 -9.45
N ALA A 40 -7.17 -7.29 -10.19
CA ALA A 40 -6.69 -8.63 -10.52
C ALA A 40 -5.42 -8.60 -11.38
N ASN A 41 -5.20 -7.52 -12.11
CA ASN A 41 -4.06 -7.42 -12.95
C ASN A 41 -2.75 -7.05 -12.27
N LEU A 42 -2.79 -6.66 -11.04
CA LEU A 42 -1.59 -6.29 -10.33
C LEU A 42 -1.09 -7.45 -9.49
N SER A 43 0.21 -7.61 -9.44
CA SER A 43 0.80 -8.66 -8.62
C SER A 43 0.67 -8.29 -7.16
N PHE A 44 0.83 -9.26 -6.28
CA PHE A 44 0.79 -9.03 -4.84
C PHE A 44 1.92 -8.09 -4.47
N ALA A 45 3.10 -8.24 -5.09
CA ALA A 45 4.24 -7.39 -4.77
C ALA A 45 3.92 -5.94 -5.12
N ALA A 46 3.25 -5.70 -6.24
CA ALA A 46 2.90 -4.34 -6.63
C ALA A 46 1.93 -3.73 -5.63
N LYS A 47 0.95 -4.51 -5.16
CA LYS A 47 -0.02 -4.00 -4.20
C LYS A 47 0.65 -3.65 -2.88
N VAL A 48 1.58 -4.48 -2.42
CA VAL A 48 2.26 -4.24 -1.16
C VAL A 48 3.21 -3.05 -1.30
N VAL A 49 3.88 -2.90 -2.43
CA VAL A 49 4.79 -1.79 -2.64
C VAL A 49 4.00 -0.47 -2.68
N TYR A 50 2.83 -0.46 -3.31
CA TYR A 50 2.00 0.73 -3.34
C TYR A 50 1.58 1.09 -1.90
N ALA A 51 1.17 0.10 -1.12
CA ALA A 51 0.77 0.34 0.26
C ALA A 51 1.94 0.89 1.06
N LYS A 52 3.15 0.37 0.82
CA LYS A 52 4.32 0.83 1.55
C LYS A 52 4.65 2.27 1.17
N LEU A 53 4.49 2.63 -0.09
CA LEU A 53 4.72 4.00 -0.52
C LEU A 53 3.70 4.93 0.15
N LEU A 54 2.45 4.48 0.32
CA LEU A 54 1.45 5.26 1.02
C LEU A 54 1.88 5.49 2.45
N SER A 55 2.47 4.48 3.09
CA SER A 55 2.88 4.60 4.48
C SER A 55 3.99 5.66 4.61
N TYR A 56 4.89 5.74 3.64
CA TYR A 56 5.94 6.74 3.71
C TYR A 56 5.30 8.13 3.49
N ALA A 57 4.33 8.24 2.59
CA ALA A 57 3.69 9.51 2.33
C ALA A 57 2.99 10.06 3.56
N TRP A 58 2.45 9.16 4.38
CA TRP A 58 1.74 9.60 5.56
C TRP A 58 2.62 9.76 6.78
N HIS A 59 3.73 9.05 6.86
CA HIS A 59 4.51 9.02 8.07
C HIS A 59 5.93 9.53 7.91
N ASN A 60 6.70 9.26 7.06
CA ASN A 60 8.11 9.58 6.98
C ASN A 60 8.40 10.93 6.35
N ASN A 61 7.66 11.96 6.75
CA ASN A 61 7.81 13.30 6.22
C ASN A 61 7.68 13.28 4.70
N ARG A 62 6.94 12.30 4.19
CA ARG A 62 6.66 12.17 2.78
C ARG A 62 7.91 11.96 1.94
N VAL A 63 8.87 11.27 2.51
CA VAL A 63 10.10 10.99 1.81
C VAL A 63 10.24 9.50 1.58
N PHE A 64 10.52 9.13 0.33
CA PHE A 64 10.77 7.73 0.01
C PHE A 64 12.23 7.47 0.31
N PRO A 65 12.55 6.57 1.21
CA PRO A 65 13.92 6.32 1.62
C PRO A 65 14.77 5.54 0.62
N GLY A 66 14.18 5.01 -0.40
CA GLY A 66 14.91 4.28 -1.43
C GLY A 66 14.48 2.84 -1.53
N GLN A 67 14.82 2.22 -2.64
CA GLN A 67 14.37 0.86 -2.90
C GLN A 67 15.04 -0.16 -2.00
N GLU A 68 16.28 0.05 -1.68
CA GLU A 68 16.98 -0.89 -0.81
C GLU A 68 16.37 -0.89 0.58
N THR A 69 16.07 0.29 1.12
CA THR A 69 15.46 0.40 2.43
C THR A 69 14.08 -0.26 2.42
N MET A 70 13.29 0.01 1.37
CA MET A 70 11.98 -0.58 1.26
C MET A 70 12.08 -2.10 1.20
N ALA A 71 13.05 -2.62 0.45
CA ALA A 71 13.21 -4.07 0.33
C ALA A 71 13.53 -4.67 1.68
N ASN A 72 14.39 -4.02 2.45
CA ASN A 72 14.76 -4.53 3.76
C ASN A 72 13.55 -4.49 4.70
N GLU A 73 12.79 -3.44 4.67
CA GLU A 73 11.63 -3.31 5.55
C GLU A 73 10.54 -4.30 5.20
N LEU A 74 10.38 -4.63 3.92
CA LEU A 74 9.36 -5.57 3.52
C LEU A 74 9.85 -7.02 3.49
N GLY A 75 11.14 -7.23 3.73
CA GLY A 75 11.67 -8.60 3.76
C GLY A 75 11.81 -9.22 2.39
N THR A 76 12.16 -8.43 1.40
CA THR A 76 12.28 -8.93 0.04
C THR A 76 13.54 -8.37 -0.62
N SER A 77 13.76 -8.64 -1.88
CA SER A 77 14.95 -8.21 -2.57
C SER A 77 14.70 -6.91 -3.31
N GLN A 78 15.75 -6.15 -3.58
CA GLN A 78 15.62 -4.91 -4.30
C GLN A 78 15.08 -5.16 -5.72
N PRO A 79 15.49 -6.19 -6.45
CA PRO A 79 14.90 -6.44 -7.76
C PRO A 79 13.39 -6.65 -7.73
N THR A 80 12.85 -7.24 -6.65
CA THR A 80 11.42 -7.42 -6.50
C THR A 80 10.76 -6.05 -6.39
N ILE A 81 11.37 -5.12 -5.63
CA ILE A 81 10.83 -3.78 -5.47
C ILE A 81 10.89 -3.05 -6.82
N THR A 82 12.00 -3.17 -7.53
CA THR A 82 12.17 -2.49 -8.80
C THR A 82 11.10 -2.94 -9.78
N ARG A 83 10.84 -4.26 -9.85
CA ARG A 83 9.84 -4.77 -10.76
C ARG A 83 8.44 -4.32 -10.36
N ALA A 84 8.16 -4.27 -9.06
CA ALA A 84 6.86 -3.86 -8.58
C ALA A 84 6.61 -2.38 -8.91
N ILE A 85 7.63 -1.54 -8.74
CA ILE A 85 7.50 -0.14 -9.05
C ILE A 85 7.25 0.04 -10.55
N GLN A 86 7.97 -0.73 -11.39
CA GLN A 86 7.79 -0.65 -12.81
C GLN A 86 6.37 -1.10 -13.19
N GLU A 87 5.88 -2.13 -12.53
CA GLU A 87 4.55 -2.62 -12.79
C GLU A 87 3.51 -1.56 -12.47
N LEU A 88 3.68 -0.88 -11.33
CA LEU A 88 2.76 0.16 -10.91
C LEU A 88 2.81 1.33 -11.90
N GLU A 89 3.99 1.68 -12.35
CA GLU A 89 4.15 2.79 -13.27
C GLU A 89 3.50 2.41 -14.62
N ASP A 90 3.71 1.21 -15.11
CA ASP A 90 3.18 0.77 -16.36
C ASP A 90 1.65 0.70 -16.35
N ASN A 91 1.07 0.47 -15.22
CA ASN A 91 -0.37 0.36 -15.08
C ASN A 91 -1.05 1.64 -14.59
N GLY A 92 -0.31 2.72 -14.50
CA GLY A 92 -0.91 4.01 -14.18
C GLY A 92 -1.16 4.29 -12.71
N TRP A 93 -0.68 3.45 -11.81
CA TRP A 93 -0.88 3.65 -10.39
C TRP A 93 0.18 4.53 -9.78
N LEU A 94 1.29 4.73 -10.50
CA LEU A 94 2.41 5.49 -9.99
C LEU A 94 2.99 6.31 -11.14
N GLU A 95 3.32 7.54 -10.86
CA GLU A 95 3.98 8.37 -11.83
C GLU A 95 5.27 8.81 -11.20
N ILE A 96 6.40 8.61 -11.85
CA ILE A 96 7.68 9.00 -11.30
C ILE A 96 8.15 10.21 -12.10
N GLN A 97 8.26 11.33 -11.42
CA GLN A 97 8.73 12.54 -12.06
C GLN A 97 10.22 12.61 -11.84
N ARG A 98 10.97 12.26 -12.88
CA ARG A 98 12.43 12.20 -12.80
C ARG A 98 12.96 13.59 -13.11
N ARG A 99 13.62 14.14 -12.12
CA ARG A 99 14.03 15.54 -12.21
C ARG A 99 15.46 15.74 -12.64
N GLY A 100 16.14 14.70 -13.03
CA GLY A 100 17.47 14.83 -13.58
C GLY A 100 18.57 14.60 -12.59
N GLN A 101 19.80 14.74 -13.09
CA GLN A 101 20.94 14.42 -12.31
C GLN A 101 21.05 15.27 -11.08
N GLY A 102 21.37 14.66 -9.99
CA GLY A 102 21.55 15.40 -8.75
C GLY A 102 20.28 15.77 -8.02
N LYS A 103 19.11 15.40 -8.56
CA LYS A 103 17.87 15.71 -7.89
C LYS A 103 17.10 14.45 -7.63
N THR A 104 16.35 14.45 -6.54
CA THR A 104 15.56 13.27 -6.21
C THR A 104 14.32 13.22 -7.08
N ASN A 105 13.86 12.03 -7.37
CA ASN A 105 12.64 11.85 -8.13
C ASN A 105 11.44 12.12 -7.22
N VAL A 106 10.33 12.47 -7.84
CA VAL A 106 9.09 12.65 -7.10
C VAL A 106 8.17 11.50 -7.50
N TYR A 107 7.60 10.82 -6.50
CA TYR A 107 6.75 9.67 -6.74
C TYR A 107 5.30 10.08 -6.46
N VAL A 108 4.47 10.04 -7.48
CA VAL A 108 3.09 10.46 -7.36
C VAL A 108 2.21 9.22 -7.37
N LEU A 109 1.52 8.98 -6.25
CA LEU A 109 0.64 7.84 -6.14
C LEU A 109 -0.72 8.22 -6.70
N LYS A 110 -1.25 7.40 -7.56
CA LYS A 110 -2.49 7.67 -8.23
C LYS A 110 -3.46 6.53 -8.08
N TYR A 111 -4.73 6.79 -8.30
CA TYR A 111 -5.70 5.76 -8.29
C TYR A 111 -5.99 5.50 -9.73
N VAL A 112 -6.18 4.27 -10.10
CA VAL A 112 -6.64 3.93 -11.42
C VAL A 112 -8.07 3.51 -11.25
N VAL A 113 -8.98 4.35 -11.69
CA VAL A 113 -10.38 4.07 -11.52
C VAL A 113 -10.84 3.27 -12.72
N GLY A 114 -11.57 2.22 -12.48
CA GLY A 114 -11.98 1.38 -13.56
C GLY A 114 -12.80 2.07 -14.57
N GLU A 115 -12.68 1.65 -15.78
CA GLU A 115 -13.37 2.24 -16.79
C GLU A 115 -14.75 2.22 -16.56
N GLY A 116 -15.22 1.21 -16.14
CA GLY A 116 -16.55 1.19 -15.92
C GLY A 116 -17.02 2.17 -14.99
N ARG A 117 -16.18 2.61 -14.30
CA ARG A 117 -16.57 3.40 -13.35
C ARG A 117 -16.57 4.66 -13.71
N ARG A 118 -15.90 4.94 -14.54
CA ARG A 118 -15.75 6.17 -14.71
C ARG A 118 -16.72 6.37 -15.59
N GLY A 119 -17.06 5.56 -15.86
CA GLY A 119 -18.22 5.77 -16.75
C GLY A 119 -18.54 5.84 -16.91
#